data_80255032419c7b81bc9089c2ae83c05f
#
_entry.id   80255032419c7b81bc9089c2ae83c05f
#
_cell.length_a   1.000
_cell.length_b   1.000
_cell.length_c   1.000
_cell.angle_alpha   90.00
_cell.angle_beta   90.00
_cell.angle_gamma   90.00
#
_symmetry.space_group_name_H-M   'P 1'
#
loop_
_entity.id
_entity.type
_entity.pdbx_description
1 polymer ?
#
loop_
_entity_poly.entity_id
_entity_poly.type
_entity_poly.pdbx_seq_one_letter_code
_entity_poly.pdbx_strand_id
1 'polypeptide(L)'
;RKYLLNVVFGKQLELWKYFNNYKKDTSALNAPIHGNQIGAYIDNNFVVIGSFSNEIIASMLNNLICKLKRPVVSDLGGGYGKLAFYTLKEHKNFCFIDFDLPETLCLAAYYLMKTWPEKKTLLYGEEEYSQEKNNSYDLIFLPSFEITKLTNNSIDLFINKNSLGEMNPDAVNNYLKYICKSTNYFFHMNHDINRNIFQDGVKGLLGYEYPVDKKKFDLIFRYPAVEHSVYLGELDLDN
;
A
#
# COMPACT_ATOMS: atom_id res chain seq x y z
N ARG A 1 -8.40 24.80 -12.01
CA ARG A 1 -8.27 23.65 -11.08
C ARG A 1 -9.21 22.49 -11.45
N LYS A 2 -10.52 22.76 -11.66
CA LYS A 2 -11.52 21.72 -12.05
C LYS A 2 -11.22 21.09 -13.42
N TYR A 3 -10.78 21.90 -14.39
CA TYR A 3 -10.38 21.44 -15.73
C TYR A 3 -9.17 20.48 -15.66
N LEU A 4 -8.14 20.84 -14.91
CA LEU A 4 -6.94 20.03 -14.75
C LEU A 4 -7.26 18.66 -14.10
N LEU A 5 -8.10 18.65 -13.06
CA LEU A 5 -8.57 17.42 -12.44
C LEU A 5 -9.31 16.53 -13.45
N ASN A 6 -10.19 17.08 -14.28
CA ASN A 6 -10.92 16.29 -15.28
C ASN A 6 -9.98 15.67 -16.33
N VAL A 7 -8.94 16.40 -16.76
CA VAL A 7 -7.95 15.87 -17.71
C VAL A 7 -7.14 14.73 -17.08
N VAL A 8 -6.64 14.94 -15.86
CA VAL A 8 -5.87 13.92 -15.13
C VAL A 8 -6.72 12.67 -14.87
N PHE A 9 -7.94 12.83 -14.36
CA PHE A 9 -8.85 11.70 -14.13
C PHE A 9 -9.22 10.97 -15.41
N GLY A 10 -9.44 11.69 -16.52
CA GLY A 10 -9.74 11.09 -17.82
C GLY A 10 -8.60 10.20 -18.33
N LYS A 11 -7.36 10.71 -18.32
CA LYS A 11 -6.17 9.92 -18.70
C LYS A 11 -5.96 8.70 -17.80
N GLN A 12 -6.09 8.87 -16.50
CA GLN A 12 -5.95 7.76 -15.53
C GLN A 12 -7.05 6.72 -15.72
N LEU A 13 -8.29 7.13 -16.02
CA LEU A 13 -9.40 6.22 -16.29
C LEU A 13 -9.14 5.35 -17.52
N GLU A 14 -8.66 5.95 -18.62
CA GLU A 14 -8.35 5.18 -19.84
C GLU A 14 -7.19 4.22 -19.62
N LEU A 15 -6.13 4.64 -18.90
CA LEU A 15 -5.04 3.77 -18.52
C LEU A 15 -5.52 2.61 -17.64
N TRP A 16 -6.36 2.89 -16.66
CA TRP A 16 -6.95 1.87 -15.79
C TRP A 16 -7.80 0.87 -16.55
N LYS A 17 -8.66 1.34 -17.49
CA LYS A 17 -9.43 0.48 -18.37
C LYS A 17 -8.53 -0.43 -19.21
N TYR A 18 -7.44 0.12 -19.77
CA TYR A 18 -6.46 -0.64 -20.54
C TYR A 18 -5.81 -1.74 -19.69
N PHE A 19 -5.33 -1.46 -18.50
CA PHE A 19 -4.74 -2.46 -17.59
C PHE A 19 -5.73 -3.55 -17.18
N ASN A 20 -7.02 -3.23 -17.11
CA ASN A 20 -8.08 -4.19 -16.79
C ASN A 20 -8.70 -4.84 -18.06
N ASN A 21 -8.07 -4.67 -19.25
CA ASN A 21 -8.56 -5.16 -20.51
C ASN A 21 -10.02 -4.75 -20.79
N TYR A 22 -10.45 -3.56 -20.33
CA TYR A 22 -11.81 -3.01 -20.43
C TYR A 22 -12.90 -3.93 -19.84
N LYS A 23 -12.54 -4.80 -18.90
CA LYS A 23 -13.46 -5.79 -18.31
C LYS A 23 -14.05 -5.37 -16.98
N LYS A 24 -13.40 -4.45 -16.26
CA LYS A 24 -13.87 -4.00 -14.96
C LYS A 24 -14.80 -2.79 -15.09
N ASP A 25 -15.84 -2.80 -14.29
CA ASP A 25 -16.74 -1.68 -14.07
C ASP A 25 -16.09 -0.62 -13.16
N THR A 26 -16.47 0.66 -13.33
CA THR A 26 -15.95 1.78 -12.55
C THR A 26 -16.28 1.69 -11.05
N SER A 27 -17.22 0.84 -10.63
CA SER A 27 -17.48 0.53 -9.22
C SER A 27 -16.26 -0.03 -8.51
N ALA A 28 -15.35 -0.69 -9.24
CA ALA A 28 -14.06 -1.13 -8.71
C ALA A 28 -13.19 0.03 -8.19
N LEU A 29 -13.39 1.25 -8.71
CA LEU A 29 -12.68 2.47 -8.30
C LEU A 29 -13.34 3.18 -7.13
N ASN A 30 -14.57 2.78 -6.75
CA ASN A 30 -15.30 3.45 -5.69
C ASN A 30 -14.52 3.43 -4.37
N ALA A 31 -14.41 4.58 -3.74
CA ALA A 31 -13.72 4.80 -2.47
C ALA A 31 -14.66 5.28 -1.38
N PRO A 32 -14.42 4.93 -0.12
CA PRO A 32 -15.16 5.49 1.02
C PRO A 32 -15.02 7.01 1.11
N ILE A 33 -16.12 7.70 1.41
CA ILE A 33 -16.18 9.17 1.54
C ILE A 33 -15.86 9.54 2.99
N HIS A 34 -14.60 9.34 3.41
CA HIS A 34 -14.16 9.71 4.75
C HIS A 34 -12.97 10.65 4.68
N GLY A 35 -12.90 11.63 5.59
CA GLY A 35 -11.75 12.51 5.75
C GLY A 35 -11.57 13.59 4.68
N ASN A 36 -12.67 14.09 4.09
CA ASN A 36 -12.66 15.22 3.14
C ASN A 36 -11.68 15.02 1.96
N GLN A 37 -11.67 13.84 1.38
CA GLN A 37 -10.77 13.49 0.28
C GLN A 37 -11.10 14.27 -1.01
N ILE A 38 -10.07 14.59 -1.79
CA ILE A 38 -10.23 15.16 -3.11
C ILE A 38 -10.53 14.05 -4.11
N GLY A 39 -11.68 14.14 -4.77
CA GLY A 39 -12.14 13.15 -5.75
C GLY A 39 -13.21 13.71 -6.67
N ALA A 40 -13.70 12.86 -7.56
CA ALA A 40 -14.78 13.12 -8.50
C ALA A 40 -15.73 11.94 -8.58
N TYR A 41 -16.96 12.16 -9.05
CA TYR A 41 -17.88 11.08 -9.36
C TYR A 41 -17.72 10.62 -10.82
N ILE A 42 -17.48 9.33 -11.03
CA ILE A 42 -17.46 8.68 -12.34
C ILE A 42 -18.51 7.56 -12.29
N ASP A 43 -19.51 7.61 -13.16
CA ASP A 43 -20.63 6.64 -13.19
C ASP A 43 -21.24 6.39 -11.78
N ASN A 44 -21.49 7.46 -11.03
CA ASN A 44 -21.98 7.46 -9.64
C ASN A 44 -21.01 6.87 -8.60
N ASN A 45 -19.79 6.50 -8.95
CA ASN A 45 -18.76 6.03 -8.03
C ASN A 45 -17.87 7.19 -7.60
N PHE A 46 -17.61 7.32 -6.30
CA PHE A 46 -16.68 8.33 -5.78
C PHE A 46 -15.23 7.85 -5.97
N VAL A 47 -14.52 8.49 -6.88
CA VAL A 47 -13.15 8.16 -7.25
C VAL A 47 -12.22 9.24 -6.70
N VAL A 48 -11.27 8.86 -5.85
CA VAL A 48 -10.32 9.78 -5.23
C VAL A 48 -8.97 9.75 -5.95
N ILE A 49 -8.13 10.76 -5.69
CA ILE A 49 -6.74 10.74 -6.17
C ILE A 49 -6.05 9.47 -5.67
N GLY A 50 -5.43 8.74 -6.59
CA GLY A 50 -4.76 7.46 -6.33
C GLY A 50 -5.65 6.22 -6.41
N SER A 51 -6.99 6.35 -6.61
CA SER A 51 -7.88 5.18 -6.79
C SER A 51 -7.42 4.27 -7.92
N PHE A 52 -7.08 4.84 -9.07
CA PHE A 52 -6.69 4.10 -10.26
C PHE A 52 -5.47 3.23 -10.03
N SER A 53 -4.38 3.82 -9.53
CA SER A 53 -3.13 3.10 -9.26
C SER A 53 -3.28 2.10 -8.13
N ASN A 54 -3.97 2.47 -7.04
CA ASN A 54 -4.19 1.55 -5.92
C ASN A 54 -5.05 0.36 -6.32
N GLU A 55 -6.06 0.55 -7.18
CA GLU A 55 -6.89 -0.54 -7.67
C GLU A 55 -6.11 -1.49 -8.59
N ILE A 56 -5.27 -0.97 -9.49
CA ILE A 56 -4.40 -1.80 -10.34
C ILE A 56 -3.44 -2.62 -9.48
N ILE A 57 -2.75 -1.98 -8.54
CA ILE A 57 -1.81 -2.65 -7.63
C ILE A 57 -2.56 -3.70 -6.80
N ALA A 58 -3.69 -3.35 -6.21
CA ALA A 58 -4.50 -4.26 -5.40
C ALA A 58 -4.94 -5.49 -6.20
N SER A 59 -5.34 -5.32 -7.47
CA SER A 59 -5.70 -6.42 -8.34
C SER A 59 -4.56 -7.41 -8.57
N MET A 60 -3.33 -6.90 -8.68
CA MET A 60 -2.13 -7.74 -8.81
C MET A 60 -1.82 -8.46 -7.51
N LEU A 61 -1.89 -7.76 -6.38
CA LEU A 61 -1.64 -8.33 -5.05
C LEU A 61 -2.69 -9.38 -4.66
N ASN A 62 -3.94 -9.14 -5.02
CA ASN A 62 -5.03 -10.10 -4.78
C ASN A 62 -4.82 -11.45 -5.46
N ASN A 63 -4.13 -11.51 -6.61
CA ASN A 63 -3.79 -12.78 -7.24
C ASN A 63 -2.89 -13.66 -6.35
N LEU A 64 -2.14 -13.06 -5.43
CA LEU A 64 -1.25 -13.78 -4.50
C LEU A 64 -2.01 -14.33 -3.28
N ILE A 65 -3.07 -13.67 -2.85
CA ILE A 65 -3.77 -13.97 -1.58
C ILE A 65 -5.22 -14.43 -1.73
N CYS A 66 -5.81 -14.37 -2.95
CA CYS A 66 -7.24 -14.65 -3.17
C CYS A 66 -7.70 -16.05 -2.75
N LYS A 67 -6.80 -17.04 -2.72
CA LYS A 67 -7.11 -18.41 -2.29
C LYS A 67 -7.08 -18.61 -0.77
N LEU A 68 -6.56 -17.64 -0.03
CA LEU A 68 -6.49 -17.69 1.42
C LEU A 68 -7.86 -17.35 2.04
N LYS A 69 -8.31 -18.15 3.00
CA LYS A 69 -9.58 -17.92 3.69
C LYS A 69 -9.55 -16.68 4.59
N ARG A 70 -8.39 -16.40 5.17
CA ARG A 70 -8.12 -15.25 6.04
C ARG A 70 -6.67 -14.79 5.84
N PRO A 71 -6.37 -14.02 4.78
CA PRO A 71 -5.01 -13.53 4.59
C PRO A 71 -4.59 -12.58 5.71
N VAL A 72 -3.33 -12.67 6.11
CA VAL A 72 -2.65 -11.72 6.99
C VAL A 72 -1.81 -10.80 6.10
N VAL A 73 -2.24 -9.55 5.98
CA VAL A 73 -1.60 -8.53 5.14
C VAL A 73 -1.01 -7.46 6.04
N SER A 74 0.22 -7.06 5.78
CA SER A 74 0.87 -5.99 6.52
C SER A 74 1.36 -4.89 5.58
N ASP A 75 1.38 -3.64 6.06
CA ASP A 75 1.98 -2.50 5.36
C ASP A 75 2.99 -1.80 6.29
N LEU A 76 4.10 -1.33 5.73
CA LEU A 76 5.03 -0.43 6.41
C LEU A 76 4.95 0.95 5.76
N GLY A 77 4.41 1.92 6.49
CA GLY A 77 4.15 3.25 5.96
C GLY A 77 2.91 3.25 5.06
N GLY A 78 1.82 2.63 5.52
CA GLY A 78 0.55 2.52 4.80
C GLY A 78 -0.16 3.86 4.57
N GLY A 79 0.30 4.93 5.22
CA GLY A 79 -0.19 6.28 5.05
C GLY A 79 -1.66 6.39 5.45
N TYR A 80 -2.53 6.74 4.50
CA TYR A 80 -3.97 6.87 4.76
C TYR A 80 -4.74 5.54 4.70
N GLY A 81 -4.08 4.41 4.40
CA GLY A 81 -4.73 3.09 4.30
C GLY A 81 -5.46 2.83 2.98
N LYS A 82 -5.28 3.66 1.94
CA LYS A 82 -5.99 3.49 0.65
C LYS A 82 -5.62 2.21 -0.08
N LEU A 83 -4.34 1.84 -0.14
CA LEU A 83 -3.91 0.60 -0.79
C LEU A 83 -4.43 -0.61 -0.04
N ALA A 84 -4.38 -0.57 1.30
CA ALA A 84 -4.97 -1.60 2.15
C ALA A 84 -6.48 -1.78 1.87
N PHE A 85 -7.23 -0.67 1.76
CA PHE A 85 -8.64 -0.72 1.39
C PHE A 85 -8.87 -1.44 0.05
N TYR A 86 -8.18 -1.04 -1.02
CA TYR A 86 -8.37 -1.67 -2.33
C TYR A 86 -7.93 -3.14 -2.36
N THR A 87 -6.88 -3.49 -1.60
CA THR A 87 -6.38 -4.87 -1.52
C THR A 87 -7.36 -5.78 -0.77
N LEU A 88 -8.05 -5.27 0.24
CA LEU A 88 -8.82 -6.08 1.18
C LEU A 88 -10.34 -5.98 1.01
N LYS A 89 -10.87 -5.01 0.25
CA LYS A 89 -12.30 -4.75 0.13
C LYS A 89 -13.13 -5.95 -0.37
N GLU A 90 -12.52 -6.86 -1.12
CA GLU A 90 -13.17 -8.07 -1.64
C GLU A 90 -13.04 -9.27 -0.69
N HIS A 91 -12.22 -9.16 0.39
CA HIS A 91 -12.05 -10.22 1.38
C HIS A 91 -13.05 -10.06 2.52
N LYS A 92 -13.86 -11.10 2.77
CA LYS A 92 -14.77 -11.11 3.93
C LYS A 92 -14.03 -11.20 5.26
N ASN A 93 -12.99 -12.02 5.29
CA ASN A 93 -12.16 -12.25 6.47
C ASN A 93 -10.70 -11.96 6.13
N PHE A 94 -10.04 -11.15 6.93
CA PHE A 94 -8.63 -10.82 6.80
C PHE A 94 -8.08 -10.36 8.16
N CYS A 95 -6.75 -10.28 8.26
CA CYS A 95 -6.07 -9.49 9.27
C CYS A 95 -5.17 -8.50 8.55
N PHE A 96 -5.32 -7.22 8.84
CA PHE A 96 -4.44 -6.15 8.33
C PHE A 96 -3.66 -5.54 9.48
N ILE A 97 -2.35 -5.43 9.31
CA ILE A 97 -1.43 -4.84 10.29
C ILE A 97 -0.72 -3.66 9.63
N ASP A 98 -0.97 -2.46 10.14
CA ASP A 98 -0.31 -1.24 9.69
C ASP A 98 0.82 -0.87 10.65
N PHE A 99 2.03 -0.73 10.12
CA PHE A 99 3.20 -0.21 10.82
C PHE A 99 3.55 1.17 10.27
N ASP A 100 3.29 2.21 11.04
CA ASP A 100 3.57 3.58 10.58
C ASP A 100 4.00 4.49 11.75
N LEU A 101 4.23 5.75 11.47
CA LEU A 101 4.39 6.79 12.48
C LEU A 101 3.08 6.98 13.26
N PRO A 102 3.12 7.26 14.56
CA PRO A 102 1.92 7.39 15.39
C PRO A 102 0.87 8.37 14.84
N GLU A 103 1.31 9.50 14.31
CA GLU A 103 0.44 10.52 13.70
C GLU A 103 -0.24 10.03 12.42
N THR A 104 0.44 9.22 11.62
CA THR A 104 -0.10 8.63 10.39
C THR A 104 -1.07 7.51 10.72
N LEU A 105 -0.77 6.68 11.72
CA LEU A 105 -1.65 5.59 12.19
C LEU A 105 -3.03 6.10 12.60
N CYS A 106 -3.12 7.30 13.22
CA CYS A 106 -4.41 7.90 13.55
C CYS A 106 -5.29 8.12 12.31
N LEU A 107 -4.69 8.53 11.18
CA LEU A 107 -5.41 8.75 9.93
C LEU A 107 -5.85 7.44 9.29
N ALA A 108 -4.97 6.43 9.23
CA ALA A 108 -5.27 5.11 8.70
C ALA A 108 -6.34 4.41 9.55
N ALA A 109 -6.20 4.43 10.88
CA ALA A 109 -7.17 3.85 11.80
C ALA A 109 -8.55 4.50 11.63
N TYR A 110 -8.63 5.84 11.62
CA TYR A 110 -9.89 6.55 11.37
C TYR A 110 -10.53 6.12 10.05
N TYR A 111 -9.76 6.10 8.97
CA TYR A 111 -10.26 5.77 7.63
C TYR A 111 -10.78 4.33 7.55
N LEU A 112 -9.98 3.35 7.98
CA LEU A 112 -10.32 1.94 7.85
C LEU A 112 -11.39 1.51 8.84
N MET A 113 -11.39 2.00 10.08
CA MET A 113 -12.46 1.74 11.06
C MET A 113 -13.80 2.33 10.64
N LYS A 114 -13.80 3.52 10.00
CA LYS A 114 -15.02 4.11 9.43
C LYS A 114 -15.50 3.34 8.21
N THR A 115 -14.60 2.76 7.44
CA THR A 115 -14.92 1.96 6.25
C THR A 115 -15.50 0.60 6.63
N TRP A 116 -14.97 -0.02 7.68
CA TRP A 116 -15.35 -1.34 8.17
C TRP A 116 -15.68 -1.31 9.67
N PRO A 117 -16.80 -0.66 10.07
CA PRO A 117 -17.14 -0.47 11.49
C PRO A 117 -17.43 -1.79 12.23
N GLU A 118 -17.71 -2.87 11.50
CA GLU A 118 -17.93 -4.20 12.05
C GLU A 118 -16.64 -4.96 12.34
N LYS A 119 -15.48 -4.48 11.84
CA LYS A 119 -14.19 -5.14 11.99
C LYS A 119 -13.60 -4.90 13.39
N LYS A 120 -13.14 -5.99 14.00
CA LYS A 120 -12.50 -5.90 15.31
C LYS A 120 -11.11 -5.28 15.18
N THR A 121 -10.91 -4.15 15.84
CA THR A 121 -9.68 -3.35 15.76
C THR A 121 -8.87 -3.44 17.05
N LEU A 122 -7.54 -3.49 16.91
CA LEU A 122 -6.56 -3.30 17.98
C LEU A 122 -5.76 -2.03 17.69
N LEU A 123 -5.85 -1.05 18.58
CA LEU A 123 -5.01 0.14 18.56
C LEU A 123 -3.81 -0.05 19.51
N TYR A 124 -2.67 0.51 19.13
CA TYR A 124 -1.49 0.49 19.98
C TYR A 124 -1.78 1.07 21.37
N GLY A 125 -1.36 0.34 22.42
CA GLY A 125 -1.60 0.72 23.80
C GLY A 125 -2.84 0.12 24.44
N GLU A 126 -3.77 -0.48 23.67
CA GLU A 126 -4.92 -1.17 24.26
C GLU A 126 -4.53 -2.55 24.81
N GLU A 127 -3.77 -3.31 24.02
CA GLU A 127 -3.21 -4.61 24.40
C GLU A 127 -1.81 -4.75 23.80
N GLU A 128 -0.96 -5.59 24.40
CA GLU A 128 0.32 -5.92 23.80
C GLU A 128 0.12 -6.80 22.56
N TYR A 129 0.82 -6.44 21.47
CA TYR A 129 0.77 -7.22 20.23
C TYR A 129 1.58 -8.53 20.37
N SER A 130 0.95 -9.61 19.95
CA SER A 130 1.59 -10.91 19.70
C SER A 130 0.97 -11.54 18.44
N GLN A 131 1.61 -12.55 17.86
CA GLN A 131 1.13 -13.19 16.64
C GLN A 131 -0.29 -13.76 16.75
N GLU A 132 -0.68 -14.24 17.94
CA GLU A 132 -2.03 -14.78 18.19
C GLU A 132 -3.12 -13.73 17.95
N LYS A 133 -2.79 -12.44 18.09
CA LYS A 133 -3.71 -11.32 17.81
C LYS A 133 -4.16 -11.30 16.34
N ASN A 134 -3.35 -11.82 15.41
CA ASN A 134 -3.72 -11.92 14.00
C ASN A 134 -4.99 -12.78 13.76
N ASN A 135 -5.28 -13.70 14.67
CA ASN A 135 -6.50 -14.51 14.62
C ASN A 135 -7.71 -13.85 15.30
N SER A 136 -7.45 -12.88 16.18
CA SER A 136 -8.46 -12.26 17.04
C SER A 136 -8.91 -10.89 16.58
N TYR A 137 -8.12 -10.20 15.76
CA TYR A 137 -8.37 -8.85 15.26
C TYR A 137 -8.31 -8.81 13.75
N ASP A 138 -9.14 -7.98 13.14
CA ASP A 138 -9.20 -7.77 11.69
C ASP A 138 -8.31 -6.60 11.25
N LEU A 139 -8.22 -5.56 12.09
CA LEU A 139 -7.37 -4.38 11.88
C LEU A 139 -6.47 -4.19 13.09
N ILE A 140 -5.17 -4.01 12.86
CA ILE A 140 -4.16 -3.81 13.89
C ILE A 140 -3.29 -2.62 13.49
N PHE A 141 -3.19 -1.61 14.35
CA PHE A 141 -2.41 -0.38 14.09
C PHE A 141 -1.29 -0.25 15.12
N LEU A 142 -0.05 -0.33 14.66
CA LEU A 142 1.14 -0.39 15.51
C LEU A 142 2.19 0.64 15.06
N PRO A 143 2.84 1.34 15.99
CA PRO A 143 4.02 2.14 15.64
C PRO A 143 5.09 1.28 14.95
N SER A 144 5.82 1.88 14.02
CA SER A 144 6.76 1.17 13.16
C SER A 144 7.83 0.37 13.91
N PHE A 145 8.20 0.75 15.13
CA PHE A 145 9.16 0.01 15.96
C PHE A 145 8.61 -1.35 16.46
N GLU A 146 7.30 -1.54 16.50
CA GLU A 146 6.65 -2.80 16.89
C GLU A 146 6.87 -3.92 15.84
N ILE A 147 7.35 -3.61 14.64
CA ILE A 147 7.69 -4.59 13.59
C ILE A 147 8.66 -5.67 14.10
N THR A 148 9.44 -5.34 15.12
CA THR A 148 10.39 -6.27 15.77
C THR A 148 9.70 -7.48 16.39
N LYS A 149 8.41 -7.38 16.72
CA LYS A 149 7.59 -8.46 17.31
C LYS A 149 7.08 -9.47 16.28
N LEU A 150 7.24 -9.18 14.97
CA LEU A 150 6.85 -10.13 13.93
C LEU A 150 7.70 -11.41 14.03
N THR A 151 7.03 -12.55 13.95
CA THR A 151 7.64 -13.87 13.93
C THR A 151 7.86 -14.37 12.50
N ASN A 152 8.57 -15.48 12.34
CA ASN A 152 8.84 -16.04 11.02
C ASN A 152 7.54 -16.50 10.34
N ASN A 153 7.37 -16.12 9.05
CA ASN A 153 6.25 -16.56 8.22
C ASN A 153 4.86 -16.26 8.84
N SER A 154 4.74 -15.13 9.58
CA SER A 154 3.50 -14.71 10.24
C SER A 154 2.61 -13.84 9.35
N ILE A 155 3.11 -13.42 8.20
CA ILE A 155 2.46 -12.52 7.24
C ILE A 155 2.40 -13.22 5.88
N ASP A 156 1.25 -13.19 5.24
CA ASP A 156 1.10 -13.75 3.88
C ASP A 156 1.61 -12.78 2.82
N LEU A 157 1.27 -11.50 2.96
CA LEU A 157 1.68 -10.43 2.05
C LEU A 157 2.14 -9.21 2.85
N PHE A 158 3.37 -8.78 2.64
CA PHE A 158 3.89 -7.52 3.17
C PHE A 158 3.98 -6.47 2.07
N ILE A 159 3.41 -5.31 2.31
CA ILE A 159 3.34 -4.18 1.37
C ILE A 159 4.26 -3.06 1.85
N ASN A 160 4.90 -2.38 0.92
CA ASN A 160 5.54 -1.09 1.16
C ASN A 160 5.42 -0.23 -0.09
N LYS A 161 4.75 0.92 0.04
CA LYS A 161 4.58 1.86 -1.07
C LYS A 161 5.12 3.24 -0.68
N ASN A 162 6.21 3.65 -1.32
CA ASN A 162 6.85 4.97 -1.21
C ASN A 162 7.43 5.34 0.16
N SER A 163 7.46 4.47 1.16
CA SER A 163 7.98 4.82 2.48
C SER A 163 9.44 4.42 2.70
N LEU A 164 9.87 3.22 2.26
CA LEU A 164 11.28 2.82 2.39
C LEU A 164 12.23 3.75 1.61
N GLY A 165 11.79 4.28 0.47
CA GLY A 165 12.58 5.23 -0.31
C GLY A 165 12.83 6.57 0.40
N GLU A 166 12.07 6.88 1.45
CA GLU A 166 12.21 8.10 2.26
C GLU A 166 13.07 7.90 3.51
N MET A 167 13.53 6.66 3.77
CA MET A 167 14.29 6.28 4.95
C MET A 167 15.80 6.23 4.65
N ASN A 168 16.61 6.47 5.68
CA ASN A 168 18.05 6.26 5.58
C ASN A 168 18.38 4.76 5.41
N PRO A 169 19.57 4.41 4.85
CA PRO A 169 19.94 3.03 4.57
C PRO A 169 19.90 2.09 5.78
N ASP A 170 20.27 2.57 6.96
CA ASP A 170 20.27 1.74 8.18
C ASP A 170 18.85 1.36 8.62
N ALA A 171 17.91 2.31 8.53
CA ALA A 171 16.50 2.05 8.79
C ALA A 171 15.93 1.05 7.76
N VAL A 172 16.22 1.24 6.47
CA VAL A 172 15.79 0.30 5.41
C VAL A 172 16.32 -1.11 5.69
N ASN A 173 17.62 -1.24 5.97
CA ASN A 173 18.24 -2.52 6.29
C ASN A 173 17.58 -3.19 7.51
N ASN A 174 17.31 -2.41 8.55
CA ASN A 174 16.68 -2.91 9.76
C ASN A 174 15.24 -3.40 9.49
N TYR A 175 14.41 -2.61 8.81
CA TYR A 175 13.04 -3.02 8.47
C TYR A 175 13.00 -4.25 7.57
N LEU A 176 13.82 -4.29 6.53
CA LEU A 176 13.86 -5.42 5.59
C LEU A 176 14.27 -6.73 6.26
N LYS A 177 15.11 -6.69 7.30
CA LYS A 177 15.42 -7.86 8.11
C LYS A 177 14.16 -8.50 8.71
N TYR A 178 13.25 -7.68 9.26
CA TYR A 178 12.00 -8.17 9.86
C TYR A 178 10.97 -8.53 8.79
N ILE A 179 10.83 -7.75 7.74
CA ILE A 179 9.94 -8.04 6.61
C ILE A 179 10.32 -9.38 5.98
N CYS A 180 11.59 -9.56 5.59
CA CYS A 180 12.02 -10.77 4.89
C CYS A 180 11.84 -12.04 5.74
N LYS A 181 12.00 -11.98 7.07
CA LYS A 181 11.79 -13.16 7.91
C LYS A 181 10.31 -13.51 8.08
N SER A 182 9.43 -12.49 8.09
CA SER A 182 8.03 -12.65 8.51
C SER A 182 7.06 -12.96 7.38
N THR A 183 7.40 -12.67 6.11
CA THR A 183 6.42 -12.75 5.02
C THR A 183 6.75 -13.80 3.96
N ASN A 184 5.68 -14.29 3.28
CA ASN A 184 5.78 -15.16 2.10
C ASN A 184 5.87 -14.35 0.81
N TYR A 185 5.13 -13.23 0.71
CA TYR A 185 5.18 -12.33 -0.43
C TYR A 185 5.54 -10.93 0.04
N PHE A 186 6.52 -10.31 -0.61
CA PHE A 186 6.90 -8.93 -0.37
C PHE A 186 6.71 -8.11 -1.63
N PHE A 187 5.82 -7.14 -1.57
CA PHE A 187 5.63 -6.14 -2.61
C PHE A 187 6.20 -4.80 -2.14
N HIS A 188 7.02 -4.16 -2.98
CA HIS A 188 7.37 -2.77 -2.75
C HIS A 188 7.31 -1.93 -4.03
N MET A 189 6.97 -0.66 -3.87
CA MET A 189 7.00 0.36 -4.91
C MET A 189 7.76 1.56 -4.36
N ASN A 190 8.99 1.77 -4.83
CA ASN A 190 9.88 2.83 -4.36
C ASN A 190 10.72 3.37 -5.52
N HIS A 191 11.48 4.43 -5.30
CA HIS A 191 12.30 5.08 -6.32
C HIS A 191 13.40 4.16 -6.85
N ASP A 192 13.53 4.11 -8.18
CA ASP A 192 14.59 3.37 -8.89
C ASP A 192 15.62 4.28 -9.60
N ILE A 193 15.33 5.59 -9.70
CA ILE A 193 16.16 6.54 -10.46
C ILE A 193 16.69 7.64 -9.55
N ASN A 194 15.82 8.31 -8.81
CA ASN A 194 16.17 9.45 -7.97
C ASN A 194 16.37 9.03 -6.52
N ARG A 195 17.56 9.29 -5.97
CA ARG A 195 17.88 9.04 -4.57
C ARG A 195 17.52 10.24 -3.71
N ASN A 196 16.97 9.96 -2.55
CA ASN A 196 16.94 10.95 -1.50
C ASN A 196 18.37 11.21 -0.98
N ILE A 197 18.69 12.47 -0.74
CA ILE A 197 19.93 12.89 -0.08
C ILE A 197 19.50 13.52 1.25
N PHE A 198 19.92 12.90 2.35
CA PHE A 198 19.61 13.37 3.70
C PHE A 198 20.48 14.58 4.08
N GLN A 199 20.12 15.28 5.15
CA GLN A 199 20.80 16.50 5.59
C GLN A 199 22.28 16.29 5.91
N ASP A 200 22.65 15.09 6.35
CA ASP A 200 24.04 14.67 6.63
C ASP A 200 24.81 14.24 5.37
N GLY A 201 24.20 14.34 4.19
CA GLY A 201 24.79 13.94 2.90
C GLY A 201 24.68 12.43 2.61
N VAL A 202 24.11 11.63 3.49
CA VAL A 202 23.87 10.21 3.25
C VAL A 202 22.87 10.05 2.10
N LYS A 203 23.19 9.11 1.18
CA LYS A 203 22.32 8.79 0.03
C LYS A 203 21.39 7.63 0.38
N GLY A 204 20.09 7.81 0.17
CA GLY A 204 19.08 6.77 0.28
C GLY A 204 19.32 5.60 -0.69
N LEU A 205 18.73 4.45 -0.41
CA LEU A 205 18.77 3.29 -1.30
C LEU A 205 17.72 3.43 -2.41
N LEU A 206 18.04 2.96 -3.60
CA LEU A 206 17.07 2.73 -4.68
C LEU A 206 16.40 1.36 -4.49
N GLY A 207 15.19 1.19 -5.01
CA GLY A 207 14.42 -0.03 -4.81
C GLY A 207 15.14 -1.32 -5.22
N TYR A 208 15.96 -1.28 -6.26
CA TYR A 208 16.74 -2.44 -6.70
C TYR A 208 17.97 -2.76 -5.82
N GLU A 209 18.36 -1.84 -4.93
CA GLU A 209 19.47 -2.03 -3.98
C GLU A 209 19.02 -2.58 -2.64
N TYR A 210 17.72 -2.72 -2.43
CA TYR A 210 17.19 -3.23 -1.18
C TYR A 210 17.74 -4.64 -0.90
N PRO A 211 18.25 -4.90 0.33
CA PRO A 211 18.84 -6.17 0.69
C PRO A 211 17.78 -7.24 0.94
N VAL A 212 16.94 -7.50 -0.07
CA VAL A 212 15.98 -8.60 -0.04
C VAL A 212 16.73 -9.92 -0.15
N ASP A 213 16.42 -10.88 0.74
CA ASP A 213 17.06 -12.18 0.76
C ASP A 213 16.71 -13.01 -0.49
N LYS A 214 17.63 -13.02 -1.46
CA LYS A 214 17.51 -13.74 -2.74
C LYS A 214 17.51 -15.27 -2.59
N LYS A 215 17.83 -15.82 -1.39
CA LYS A 215 17.69 -17.26 -1.12
C LYS A 215 16.27 -17.63 -0.71
N LYS A 216 15.50 -16.66 -0.22
CA LYS A 216 14.11 -16.83 0.21
C LYS A 216 13.11 -16.35 -0.84
N PHE A 217 13.43 -15.32 -1.60
CA PHE A 217 12.50 -14.67 -2.53
C PHE A 217 12.95 -14.79 -3.97
N ASP A 218 12.03 -15.24 -4.81
CA ASP A 218 12.11 -15.13 -6.27
C ASP A 218 11.37 -13.88 -6.74
N LEU A 219 11.91 -13.21 -7.76
CA LEU A 219 11.27 -12.05 -8.37
C LEU A 219 10.08 -12.53 -9.23
N ILE A 220 8.86 -12.19 -8.82
CA ILE A 220 7.64 -12.53 -9.56
C ILE A 220 7.40 -11.54 -10.70
N PHE A 221 7.52 -10.23 -10.42
CA PHE A 221 7.38 -9.17 -11.42
C PHE A 221 8.12 -7.89 -11.02
N ARG A 222 8.47 -7.09 -12.00
CA ARG A 222 9.01 -5.74 -11.84
C ARG A 222 8.67 -4.90 -13.07
N TYR A 223 8.01 -3.75 -12.85
CA TYR A 223 7.75 -2.77 -13.91
C TYR A 223 7.62 -1.35 -13.36
N PRO A 224 7.65 -0.33 -14.24
CA PRO A 224 7.45 1.06 -13.84
C PRO A 224 6.12 1.26 -13.10
N ALA A 225 6.12 2.15 -12.12
CA ALA A 225 4.90 2.50 -11.41
C ALA A 225 3.87 3.11 -12.38
N VAL A 226 2.62 2.66 -12.30
CA VAL A 226 1.52 3.13 -13.16
C VAL A 226 1.32 4.65 -13.03
N GLU A 227 1.54 5.21 -11.85
CA GLU A 227 1.45 6.64 -11.58
C GLU A 227 2.44 7.44 -12.44
N HIS A 228 3.67 6.96 -12.58
CA HIS A 228 4.72 7.62 -13.35
C HIS A 228 4.49 7.53 -14.86
N SER A 229 3.83 6.48 -15.34
CA SER A 229 3.52 6.32 -16.77
C SER A 229 2.58 7.41 -17.29
N VAL A 230 1.73 7.99 -16.43
CA VAL A 230 0.84 9.10 -16.78
C VAL A 230 1.61 10.43 -16.88
N TYR A 231 2.60 10.64 -16.01
CA TYR A 231 3.39 11.88 -16.01
C TYR A 231 4.43 11.92 -17.14
N LEU A 232 5.02 10.79 -17.51
CA LEU A 232 5.97 10.72 -18.62
C LEU A 232 5.32 11.10 -19.97
N GLY A 233 4.03 10.81 -20.17
CA GLY A 233 3.28 11.24 -21.33
C GLY A 233 2.95 12.74 -21.38
N GLU A 234 3.06 13.45 -20.26
CA GLU A 234 2.87 14.91 -20.21
C GLU A 234 4.15 15.69 -20.47
N LEU A 235 5.31 15.09 -20.13
CA LEU A 235 6.64 15.71 -20.37
C LEU A 235 7.04 15.68 -21.86
N ASP A 236 6.51 14.74 -22.64
CA ASP A 236 6.77 14.61 -24.09
C ASP A 236 5.89 15.54 -24.94
N LEU A 237 4.93 16.27 -24.36
CA LEU A 237 4.07 17.19 -25.09
C LEU A 237 4.56 18.64 -25.08
N ASP A 238 5.59 18.98 -24.31
CA ASP A 238 6.20 20.32 -24.18
C ASP A 238 7.61 20.41 -24.80
N ASN A 239 8.02 19.45 -25.64
CA ASN A 239 9.26 19.50 -26.43
C ASN A 239 8.98 19.61 -27.92
#